data_1b7b462240aebedef819b3cf1d6b6b9b
#
_entry.id   1b7b462240aebedef819b3cf1d6b6b9b
#
_cell.length_a   1.000
_cell.length_b   1.000
_cell.length_c   1.000
_cell.angle_alpha   90.00
_cell.angle_beta   90.00
_cell.angle_gamma   90.00
#
_symmetry.space_group_name_H-M   'P 1'
#
loop_
_entity.id
_entity.type
_entity.pdbx_description
1 polymer ?
#
loop_
_entity_poly.entity_id
_entity_poly.type
_entity_poly.pdbx_seq_one_letter_code
_entity_poly.pdbx_strand_id
1 'polypeptide(L)'
;MRIAVSIGVVAGVGLCLSGTAWAAPGDPPAFDPTSTAAAPCGVGSPPPGSFAPEIALGDPGVALTVKQDGQRLCYVAGTDARAPVLRVRQGTAMTVKLRNEITDPAQISQFLSINKLEQPNDAVPAAKGIYPVQPGMHHDATGMTNLHVHGFAVPPVVPQDEVMTTCTDPAVGQPACGHRDFTYRYDIPATMPAGLYWYHPHIHGEVQAQILMGLSGAIVVEGPEDDARHAAGIEDQVFVVRQVQDLDAAGSEENPPPVPAATSAPQRPASRKLGGAVDTEHEVGCSNTTGIDELTLNGAPVIDGRQPDSALAPLRIAAGSRQLWRILNASTDAFLDLGLLDSQGQPLPIEIVARDGAPLTDDAGHRLHPAPTKASQLVPPSGRLEFLVTAPPLGSTATLVSHAVDTGCSGDIVPERRLALLTTVPSAKPAPATTVPAAAETPDYFAGLLAHEPDRRRTVAVAEYPRPGTDDQTDYYIVERKPGAKLVPFDMGKPSVITAKAGTTEEWTVENWTNELHAFHMHQVHFRTIEVNGKTVPEPPLLDVVTVPYAYVDSDGMLVPGRIKVRMHFPAELAGDILVHCHLVDHEDNGMMTVVHVEPAGPKPVQKAELVPGLTPDSPFPICRSPAAD
;
A
#
# COMPACT_ATOMS: atom_id res chain seq x y z
N MET A 1 21.07 29.06 -72.38
CA MET A 1 21.04 27.63 -72.71
C MET A 1 20.59 26.89 -71.46
N ARG A 2 19.31 26.51 -71.38
CA ARG A 2 18.71 25.85 -70.27
C ARG A 2 18.73 24.35 -70.52
N ILE A 3 19.29 23.59 -69.56
CA ILE A 3 19.24 22.13 -69.56
C ILE A 3 18.24 21.70 -68.52
N ALA A 4 17.16 21.04 -68.97
CA ALA A 4 16.18 20.39 -68.11
C ALA A 4 16.69 19.00 -67.80
N VAL A 5 16.65 18.62 -66.49
CA VAL A 5 16.90 17.26 -66.04
C VAL A 5 15.57 16.71 -65.53
N SER A 6 15.09 15.67 -66.20
CA SER A 6 13.93 14.88 -65.81
C SER A 6 14.33 13.91 -64.69
N ILE A 7 13.62 13.91 -63.62
CA ILE A 7 13.74 12.91 -62.52
C ILE A 7 12.63 11.89 -62.68
N GLY A 8 13.01 10.65 -62.94
CA GLY A 8 12.10 9.50 -63.00
C GLY A 8 11.65 9.07 -61.62
N VAL A 9 10.36 8.85 -61.51
CA VAL A 9 9.73 8.28 -60.32
C VAL A 9 9.93 6.76 -60.31
N VAL A 10 10.69 6.26 -59.34
CA VAL A 10 10.74 4.83 -59.00
C VAL A 10 9.77 4.57 -57.86
N ALA A 11 8.71 3.80 -58.11
CA ALA A 11 7.81 3.35 -57.10
C ALA A 11 8.47 2.26 -56.24
N GLY A 12 8.87 2.65 -55.04
CA GLY A 12 9.32 1.73 -54.00
C GLY A 12 8.14 1.27 -53.15
N VAL A 13 7.90 -0.03 -53.13
CA VAL A 13 6.97 -0.68 -52.21
C VAL A 13 7.58 -0.60 -50.79
N GLY A 14 7.07 0.31 -49.99
CA GLY A 14 7.44 0.41 -48.59
C GLY A 14 6.66 -0.61 -47.74
N LEU A 15 7.38 -1.56 -47.14
CA LEU A 15 6.87 -2.31 -46.00
C LEU A 15 6.56 -1.33 -44.87
N CYS A 16 5.28 -1.27 -44.44
CA CYS A 16 4.89 -0.60 -43.21
C CYS A 16 5.37 -1.45 -42.04
N LEU A 17 6.51 -1.12 -41.48
CA LEU A 17 6.83 -1.43 -40.09
C LEU A 17 5.98 -0.48 -39.22
N SER A 18 5.04 -1.02 -38.49
CA SER A 18 4.27 -0.29 -37.46
C SER A 18 5.19 0.09 -36.29
N GLY A 19 5.93 1.16 -36.47
CA GLY A 19 6.58 1.86 -35.37
C GLY A 19 5.50 2.63 -34.62
N THR A 20 5.28 2.32 -33.38
CA THR A 20 4.51 3.16 -32.47
C THR A 20 5.19 4.51 -32.37
N ALA A 21 4.62 5.52 -33.02
CA ALA A 21 5.06 6.90 -32.90
C ALA A 21 4.81 7.34 -31.43
N TRP A 22 5.86 7.70 -30.73
CA TRP A 22 5.78 8.40 -29.47
C TRP A 22 5.12 9.76 -29.73
N ALA A 23 3.99 10.00 -29.06
CA ALA A 23 3.36 11.31 -29.10
C ALA A 23 4.25 12.32 -28.35
N ALA A 24 4.28 13.54 -28.84
CA ALA A 24 4.95 14.65 -28.15
C ALA A 24 4.30 14.90 -26.78
N PRO A 25 5.04 15.46 -25.80
CA PRO A 25 4.48 15.80 -24.49
C PRO A 25 3.24 16.68 -24.65
N GLY A 26 2.09 16.17 -24.26
CA GLY A 26 0.81 16.87 -24.28
C GLY A 26 0.19 16.86 -22.89
N ASP A 27 -0.78 17.73 -22.66
CA ASP A 27 -1.56 17.71 -21.43
C ASP A 27 -2.19 16.32 -21.21
N PRO A 28 -2.35 15.87 -19.94
CA PRO A 28 -3.09 14.66 -19.61
C PRO A 28 -4.46 14.66 -20.30
N PRO A 29 -5.01 13.49 -20.68
CA PRO A 29 -6.28 13.42 -21.36
C PRO A 29 -7.33 14.21 -20.57
N ALA A 30 -8.08 15.06 -21.28
CA ALA A 30 -9.16 15.82 -20.68
C ALA A 30 -10.23 14.86 -20.16
N PHE A 31 -10.87 15.19 -19.03
CA PHE A 31 -12.06 14.49 -18.61
C PHE A 31 -13.13 14.63 -19.70
N ASP A 32 -13.71 13.50 -20.12
CA ASP A 32 -14.81 13.49 -21.08
C ASP A 32 -16.12 13.85 -20.34
N PRO A 33 -16.66 15.05 -20.49
CA PRO A 33 -17.90 15.42 -19.83
C PRO A 33 -19.13 14.71 -20.42
N THR A 34 -18.98 13.98 -21.52
CA THR A 34 -20.08 13.28 -22.19
C THR A 34 -20.17 11.80 -21.82
N SER A 35 -19.21 11.27 -21.06
CA SER A 35 -19.23 9.89 -20.55
C SER A 35 -20.33 9.73 -19.47
N THR A 36 -21.59 9.72 -19.91
CA THR A 36 -22.77 9.62 -19.04
C THR A 36 -23.14 8.19 -18.62
N ALA A 37 -22.38 7.19 -19.04
CA ALA A 37 -22.67 5.79 -18.78
C ALA A 37 -21.44 5.03 -18.30
N ALA A 38 -20.84 5.51 -17.20
CA ALA A 38 -19.92 4.64 -16.48
C ALA A 38 -20.73 3.53 -15.80
N ALA A 39 -20.29 2.29 -15.94
CA ALA A 39 -20.84 1.20 -15.17
C ALA A 39 -20.77 1.55 -13.67
N PRO A 40 -21.81 1.22 -12.88
CA PRO A 40 -21.76 1.43 -11.44
C PRO A 40 -20.57 0.69 -10.85
N CYS A 41 -19.99 1.26 -9.77
CA CYS A 41 -18.82 0.69 -9.09
C CYS A 41 -19.05 -0.77 -8.71
N GLY A 42 -18.26 -1.68 -9.27
CA GLY A 42 -18.24 -3.08 -8.85
C GLY A 42 -19.47 -3.91 -9.16
N VAL A 43 -20.36 -3.47 -10.03
CA VAL A 43 -21.49 -4.30 -10.47
C VAL A 43 -21.04 -5.34 -11.49
N GLY A 44 -20.96 -6.53 -11.02
CA GLY A 44 -20.53 -7.73 -11.69
C GLY A 44 -19.16 -8.15 -11.18
N SER A 45 -19.13 -9.24 -10.42
CA SER A 45 -17.86 -9.92 -10.19
C SER A 45 -17.19 -10.09 -11.56
N PRO A 46 -15.95 -9.62 -11.74
CA PRO A 46 -15.28 -9.82 -13.01
C PRO A 46 -15.30 -11.33 -13.33
N PRO A 47 -15.37 -11.72 -14.60
CA PRO A 47 -15.31 -13.15 -14.93
C PRO A 47 -14.13 -13.79 -14.20
N PRO A 48 -14.28 -14.98 -13.60
CA PRO A 48 -13.18 -15.65 -12.92
C PRO A 48 -11.91 -15.66 -13.78
N GLY A 49 -10.79 -15.21 -13.20
CA GLY A 49 -9.52 -15.08 -13.93
C GLY A 49 -9.38 -13.81 -14.77
N SER A 50 -10.28 -12.83 -14.66
CA SER A 50 -10.06 -11.52 -15.27
C SER A 50 -9.12 -10.67 -14.39
N PHE A 51 -8.20 -10.00 -15.03
CA PHE A 51 -7.27 -9.06 -14.37
C PHE A 51 -7.81 -7.62 -14.46
N ALA A 52 -7.35 -6.75 -13.58
CA ALA A 52 -7.60 -5.32 -13.69
C ALA A 52 -7.05 -4.80 -15.03
N PRO A 53 -7.67 -3.77 -15.63
CA PRO A 53 -7.12 -3.19 -16.85
C PRO A 53 -5.73 -2.63 -16.57
N GLU A 54 -4.79 -2.87 -17.48
CA GLU A 54 -3.45 -2.33 -17.42
C GLU A 54 -3.33 -1.10 -18.30
N ILE A 55 -2.77 -0.02 -17.75
CA ILE A 55 -2.52 1.21 -18.49
C ILE A 55 -1.02 1.48 -18.48
N ALA A 56 -0.39 1.35 -19.65
CA ALA A 56 0.97 1.81 -19.82
C ALA A 56 0.98 3.34 -19.84
N LEU A 57 1.66 3.94 -18.88
CA LEU A 57 1.78 5.38 -18.76
C LEU A 57 2.97 5.86 -19.57
N GLY A 58 2.64 6.58 -20.65
CA GLY A 58 3.54 7.52 -21.30
C GLY A 58 3.05 8.94 -21.00
N ASP A 59 3.73 9.95 -21.51
CA ASP A 59 3.10 11.25 -21.65
C ASP A 59 1.91 11.12 -22.63
N PRO A 60 0.68 11.46 -22.24
CA PRO A 60 0.25 12.46 -21.26
C PRO A 60 -0.23 11.94 -19.87
N GLY A 61 -0.01 10.69 -19.50
CA GLY A 61 -0.47 10.19 -18.20
C GLY A 61 -1.90 9.63 -18.22
N VAL A 62 -2.54 9.56 -17.06
CA VAL A 62 -3.88 9.00 -16.89
C VAL A 62 -4.84 9.98 -16.20
N ALA A 63 -6.11 9.96 -16.61
CA ALA A 63 -7.19 10.59 -15.87
C ALA A 63 -7.93 9.51 -15.05
N LEU A 64 -7.97 9.69 -13.74
CA LEU A 64 -8.73 8.86 -12.81
C LEU A 64 -9.88 9.68 -12.24
N THR A 65 -11.09 9.13 -12.30
CA THR A 65 -12.25 9.73 -11.64
C THR A 65 -12.65 8.85 -10.47
N VAL A 66 -12.74 9.42 -9.28
CA VAL A 66 -13.38 8.77 -8.13
C VAL A 66 -14.89 8.90 -8.31
N LYS A 67 -15.59 7.79 -8.42
CA LYS A 67 -17.05 7.73 -8.50
C LYS A 67 -17.62 7.00 -7.30
N GLN A 68 -18.88 7.33 -7.00
CA GLN A 68 -19.64 6.73 -5.92
C GLN A 68 -20.88 6.02 -6.46
N ASP A 69 -21.15 4.82 -5.91
CA ASP A 69 -22.36 4.05 -6.14
C ASP A 69 -22.86 3.51 -4.79
N GLY A 70 -23.74 4.26 -4.12
CA GLY A 70 -24.13 3.98 -2.74
C GLY A 70 -22.91 4.00 -1.80
N GLN A 71 -22.69 2.90 -1.09
CA GLN A 71 -21.55 2.72 -0.20
C GLN A 71 -20.33 2.10 -0.90
N ARG A 72 -20.20 2.26 -2.20
CA ARG A 72 -19.01 1.82 -2.97
C ARG A 72 -18.35 3.01 -3.61
N LEU A 73 -17.03 3.02 -3.60
CA LEU A 73 -16.20 3.97 -4.31
C LEU A 73 -15.33 3.24 -5.33
N CYS A 74 -15.02 3.86 -6.45
CA CYS A 74 -14.13 3.28 -7.43
C CYS A 74 -13.32 4.32 -8.20
N TYR A 75 -12.12 3.93 -8.59
CA TYR A 75 -11.34 4.65 -9.58
C TYR A 75 -11.79 4.23 -10.98
N VAL A 76 -12.21 5.19 -11.77
CA VAL A 76 -12.62 4.99 -13.16
C VAL A 76 -11.58 5.60 -14.08
N ALA A 77 -11.06 4.77 -15.00
CA ALA A 77 -10.21 5.21 -16.10
C ALA A 77 -10.98 5.01 -17.42
N GLY A 78 -11.35 6.09 -18.09
CA GLY A 78 -12.23 6.01 -19.26
C GLY A 78 -13.61 5.46 -18.89
N THR A 79 -13.95 4.27 -19.37
CA THR A 79 -15.23 3.60 -19.09
C THR A 79 -15.09 2.39 -18.15
N ASP A 80 -13.88 2.04 -17.73
CA ASP A 80 -13.63 0.91 -16.82
C ASP A 80 -13.66 1.37 -15.36
N ALA A 81 -14.58 0.79 -14.58
CA ALA A 81 -14.74 1.08 -13.16
C ALA A 81 -13.87 0.20 -12.26
N ARG A 82 -13.00 -0.63 -12.82
CA ARG A 82 -11.99 -1.35 -12.08
C ARG A 82 -10.74 -0.48 -11.96
N ALA A 83 -10.22 -0.31 -10.75
CA ALA A 83 -8.98 0.42 -10.54
C ALA A 83 -7.86 -0.16 -11.42
N PRO A 84 -7.28 0.62 -12.35
CA PRO A 84 -6.29 0.11 -13.28
C PRO A 84 -4.97 -0.21 -12.58
N VAL A 85 -4.23 -1.16 -13.16
CA VAL A 85 -2.79 -1.31 -12.90
C VAL A 85 -2.06 -0.27 -13.74
N LEU A 86 -1.39 0.67 -13.09
CA LEU A 86 -0.60 1.71 -13.77
C LEU A 86 0.81 1.18 -14.01
N ARG A 87 1.27 1.15 -15.26
CA ARG A 87 2.63 0.73 -15.61
C ARG A 87 3.46 1.92 -16.03
N VAL A 88 4.58 2.13 -15.35
CA VAL A 88 5.50 3.25 -15.58
C VAL A 88 6.95 2.77 -15.52
N ARG A 89 7.86 3.44 -16.20
CA ARG A 89 9.28 3.06 -16.20
C ARG A 89 10.10 3.89 -15.21
N GLN A 90 11.14 3.27 -14.66
CA GLN A 90 12.17 3.99 -13.89
C GLN A 90 12.71 5.19 -14.67
N GLY A 91 12.99 6.29 -13.98
CA GLY A 91 13.56 7.49 -14.59
C GLY A 91 12.59 8.29 -15.48
N THR A 92 11.28 8.00 -15.41
CA THR A 92 10.26 8.76 -16.14
C THR A 92 9.32 9.49 -15.17
N ALA A 93 8.47 10.36 -15.70
CA ALA A 93 7.43 10.99 -14.91
C ALA A 93 6.11 10.25 -15.07
N MET A 94 5.35 10.14 -13.98
CA MET A 94 3.97 9.68 -13.97
C MET A 94 3.05 10.85 -13.70
N THR A 95 2.11 11.14 -14.60
CA THR A 95 1.11 12.19 -14.41
C THR A 95 -0.26 11.56 -14.19
N VAL A 96 -0.92 11.91 -13.08
CA VAL A 96 -2.27 11.44 -12.75
C VAL A 96 -3.17 12.65 -12.54
N LYS A 97 -4.19 12.79 -13.34
CA LYS A 97 -5.25 13.77 -13.13
C LYS A 97 -6.38 13.12 -12.37
N LEU A 98 -6.51 13.43 -11.08
CA LEU A 98 -7.56 12.92 -10.21
C LEU A 98 -8.76 13.87 -10.24
N ARG A 99 -9.97 13.33 -10.46
CA ARG A 99 -11.23 14.02 -10.29
C ARG A 99 -12.07 13.35 -9.21
N ASN A 100 -12.60 14.15 -8.30
CA ASN A 100 -13.51 13.69 -7.26
C ASN A 100 -14.96 13.91 -7.69
N GLU A 101 -15.72 12.82 -7.83
CA GLU A 101 -17.16 12.82 -8.11
C GLU A 101 -17.94 12.04 -7.03
N ILE A 102 -17.48 12.11 -5.77
CA ILE A 102 -18.29 11.64 -4.64
C ILE A 102 -19.51 12.53 -4.53
N THR A 103 -20.69 11.95 -4.53
CA THR A 103 -21.97 12.70 -4.60
C THR A 103 -22.73 12.73 -3.29
N ASP A 104 -22.46 11.78 -2.40
CA ASP A 104 -23.16 11.62 -1.12
C ASP A 104 -22.18 11.22 -0.01
N PRO A 105 -21.47 12.18 0.61
CA PRO A 105 -20.57 11.89 1.72
C PRO A 105 -21.27 11.23 2.93
N ALA A 106 -22.58 11.43 3.09
CA ALA A 106 -23.32 10.81 4.17
C ALA A 106 -23.34 9.28 4.09
N GLN A 107 -23.18 8.71 2.88
CA GLN A 107 -23.01 7.27 2.72
C GLN A 107 -21.68 6.77 3.30
N ILE A 108 -20.63 7.59 3.27
CA ILE A 108 -19.33 7.27 3.89
C ILE A 108 -19.51 7.28 5.42
N SER A 109 -20.15 8.32 5.97
CA SER A 109 -20.47 8.39 7.40
C SER A 109 -21.33 7.21 7.85
N GLN A 110 -22.32 6.84 7.04
CA GLN A 110 -23.16 5.66 7.31
C GLN A 110 -22.34 4.37 7.28
N PHE A 111 -21.44 4.22 6.31
CA PHE A 111 -20.55 3.08 6.20
C PHE A 111 -19.69 2.94 7.46
N LEU A 112 -19.05 4.00 7.91
CA LEU A 112 -18.27 4.05 9.15
C LEU A 112 -19.12 3.62 10.36
N SER A 113 -20.35 4.13 10.47
CA SER A 113 -21.25 3.83 11.59
C SER A 113 -21.75 2.38 11.62
N ILE A 114 -22.18 1.84 10.45
CA ILE A 114 -22.71 0.47 10.35
C ILE A 114 -21.64 -0.55 10.71
N ASN A 115 -20.43 -0.32 10.27
CA ASN A 115 -19.33 -1.26 10.41
C ASN A 115 -18.65 -1.16 11.78
N LYS A 116 -19.17 -0.31 12.69
CA LYS A 116 -18.57 -0.09 14.00
C LYS A 116 -17.06 0.19 13.93
N LEU A 117 -16.64 0.75 12.79
CA LEU A 117 -15.27 1.21 12.64
C LEU A 117 -15.07 2.22 13.77
N GLU A 118 -14.08 2.00 14.62
CA GLU A 118 -13.87 2.81 15.81
C GLU A 118 -13.84 4.28 15.40
N GLN A 119 -14.89 4.98 15.80
CA GLN A 119 -14.98 6.42 15.56
C GLN A 119 -14.68 7.09 16.88
N PRO A 120 -13.64 7.87 16.92
CA PRO A 120 -13.31 8.61 18.10
C PRO A 120 -14.36 9.70 18.37
N ASN A 121 -14.75 9.82 19.62
CA ASN A 121 -15.78 10.74 20.08
C ASN A 121 -15.32 12.21 20.11
N ASP A 122 -16.29 13.04 19.83
CA ASP A 122 -16.48 14.44 20.15
C ASP A 122 -16.00 15.53 19.15
N ALA A 123 -17.03 16.26 18.75
CA ALA A 123 -16.96 17.45 17.92
C ALA A 123 -16.03 18.54 18.48
N VAL A 124 -14.84 18.63 17.95
CA VAL A 124 -14.10 19.90 17.98
C VAL A 124 -14.46 20.67 16.71
N PRO A 125 -14.87 21.94 16.81
CA PRO A 125 -15.19 22.74 15.64
C PRO A 125 -13.98 22.79 14.69
N ALA A 126 -14.19 22.44 13.43
CA ALA A 126 -13.19 22.51 12.39
C ALA A 126 -12.39 23.81 12.47
N ALA A 127 -11.08 23.71 12.69
CA ALA A 127 -10.21 24.86 12.61
C ALA A 127 -10.21 25.35 11.15
N LYS A 128 -10.54 26.61 10.94
CA LYS A 128 -10.68 27.21 9.62
C LYS A 128 -9.41 27.02 8.81
N GLY A 129 -9.46 26.24 7.75
CA GLY A 129 -8.46 26.21 6.70
C GLY A 129 -7.40 25.11 6.75
N ILE A 130 -7.54 24.13 7.62
CA ILE A 130 -6.73 22.90 7.67
C ILE A 130 -7.74 21.75 7.62
N TYR A 131 -7.34 20.55 7.19
CA TYR A 131 -8.22 19.39 7.17
C TYR A 131 -9.29 19.48 8.24
N PRO A 132 -10.58 19.42 7.89
CA PRO A 132 -11.67 19.59 8.86
C PRO A 132 -11.70 18.47 9.91
N VAL A 133 -10.80 17.51 9.78
CA VAL A 133 -10.82 16.24 10.50
C VAL A 133 -9.53 16.08 11.27
N GLN A 134 -9.64 15.92 12.57
CA GLN A 134 -8.54 15.43 13.39
C GLN A 134 -8.78 13.95 13.65
N PRO A 135 -7.72 13.09 13.61
CA PRO A 135 -7.84 11.72 14.08
C PRO A 135 -8.44 11.73 15.48
N GLY A 136 -9.35 10.86 15.71
CA GLY A 136 -9.95 10.82 17.00
C GLY A 136 -11.27 11.59 17.16
N MET A 137 -11.94 12.02 16.08
CA MET A 137 -13.21 12.73 16.15
C MET A 137 -14.30 12.11 15.31
N HIS A 138 -15.49 12.00 15.90
CA HIS A 138 -16.71 11.79 15.11
C HIS A 138 -16.97 13.02 14.27
N HIS A 139 -16.92 12.86 12.97
CA HIS A 139 -17.38 13.89 12.05
C HIS A 139 -18.16 13.24 10.92
N ASP A 140 -19.04 14.01 10.35
CA ASP A 140 -19.61 13.62 9.09
C ASP A 140 -18.48 13.56 8.04
N ALA A 141 -18.43 12.48 7.27
CA ALA A 141 -17.44 12.34 6.22
C ALA A 141 -17.49 13.52 5.27
N THR A 142 -16.33 14.00 4.90
CA THR A 142 -16.23 15.22 4.07
C THR A 142 -16.46 14.92 2.59
N GLY A 143 -16.26 13.67 2.18
CA GLY A 143 -16.21 13.26 0.78
C GLY A 143 -14.98 13.79 0.05
N MET A 144 -14.03 14.37 0.74
CA MET A 144 -12.73 14.73 0.17
C MET A 144 -11.94 13.46 -0.13
N THR A 145 -11.04 13.52 -1.11
CA THR A 145 -10.11 12.44 -1.42
C THR A 145 -8.81 12.99 -1.98
N ASN A 146 -7.76 12.21 -1.96
CA ASN A 146 -6.47 12.51 -2.57
C ASN A 146 -5.87 11.24 -3.17
N LEU A 147 -4.61 11.28 -3.59
CA LEU A 147 -3.90 10.13 -4.14
C LEU A 147 -2.51 10.07 -3.51
N HIS A 148 -2.30 9.05 -2.71
CA HIS A 148 -0.99 8.64 -2.22
C HIS A 148 -0.42 7.54 -3.12
N VAL A 149 0.89 7.61 -3.39
CA VAL A 149 1.63 6.58 -4.12
C VAL A 149 2.55 5.83 -3.15
N HIS A 150 2.02 4.78 -2.59
CA HIS A 150 2.65 4.03 -1.52
C HIS A 150 3.96 3.35 -1.98
N GLY A 151 5.03 3.66 -1.27
CA GLY A 151 6.37 3.12 -1.50
C GLY A 151 7.21 3.90 -2.52
N PHE A 152 6.69 4.97 -3.12
CA PHE A 152 7.47 5.79 -4.04
C PHE A 152 8.48 6.65 -3.30
N ALA A 153 9.75 6.60 -3.74
CA ALA A 153 10.82 7.47 -3.24
C ALA A 153 10.80 8.82 -3.97
N VAL A 154 9.69 9.55 -3.86
CA VAL A 154 9.49 10.87 -4.46
C VAL A 154 9.31 11.93 -3.37
N PRO A 155 9.66 13.21 -3.61
CA PRO A 155 9.55 14.26 -2.59
C PRO A 155 8.12 14.40 -2.02
N PRO A 156 7.97 14.60 -0.69
CA PRO A 156 6.69 14.88 -0.03
C PRO A 156 6.26 16.34 -0.25
N VAL A 157 6.12 16.75 -1.50
CA VAL A 157 5.81 18.13 -1.89
C VAL A 157 4.81 18.15 -3.06
N VAL A 158 4.00 19.21 -3.14
CA VAL A 158 3.11 19.47 -4.28
C VAL A 158 3.94 19.70 -5.55
N PRO A 159 3.58 19.12 -6.70
CA PRO A 159 2.43 18.26 -6.99
C PRO A 159 2.73 16.76 -6.93
N GLN A 160 3.72 16.35 -6.15
CA GLN A 160 4.09 14.94 -5.97
C GLN A 160 3.31 14.31 -4.80
N ASP A 161 3.97 13.62 -3.90
CA ASP A 161 3.32 12.82 -2.85
C ASP A 161 3.18 13.62 -1.53
N GLU A 162 2.66 14.84 -1.61
CA GLU A 162 2.25 15.61 -0.46
C GLU A 162 0.80 15.23 -0.10
N VAL A 163 0.59 14.54 1.02
CA VAL A 163 -0.70 13.97 1.41
C VAL A 163 -1.34 14.67 2.60
N MET A 164 -0.62 15.56 3.27
CA MET A 164 -1.11 16.23 4.49
C MET A 164 -2.06 17.40 4.18
N THR A 165 -1.87 18.06 3.05
CA THR A 165 -2.65 19.24 2.67
C THR A 165 -3.29 19.14 1.28
N THR A 166 -2.83 18.19 0.45
CA THR A 166 -3.37 18.00 -0.90
C THR A 166 -4.63 17.15 -0.87
N CYS A 167 -5.73 17.68 -1.34
CA CYS A 167 -6.98 16.96 -1.50
C CYS A 167 -7.88 17.53 -2.60
N THR A 168 -8.86 16.74 -3.04
CA THR A 168 -9.93 17.15 -3.96
C THR A 168 -11.26 17.12 -3.24
N ASP A 169 -12.07 18.19 -3.42
CA ASP A 169 -13.38 18.35 -2.77
C ASP A 169 -14.49 18.23 -3.84
N PRO A 170 -15.50 17.37 -3.65
CA PRO A 170 -16.64 17.27 -4.56
C PRO A 170 -17.53 18.52 -4.53
N ALA A 171 -17.59 19.25 -3.41
CA ALA A 171 -18.35 20.45 -3.23
C ALA A 171 -17.53 21.67 -3.67
N VAL A 172 -17.60 22.03 -4.95
CA VAL A 172 -16.93 23.21 -5.51
C VAL A 172 -17.26 24.45 -4.69
N GLY A 173 -16.26 25.08 -4.08
CA GLY A 173 -16.39 26.32 -3.34
C GLY A 173 -16.16 26.22 -1.82
N GLN A 174 -15.83 25.08 -1.29
CA GLN A 174 -15.40 24.94 0.12
C GLN A 174 -13.93 25.38 0.30
N PRO A 175 -13.60 26.07 1.40
CA PRO A 175 -12.32 26.76 1.52
C PRO A 175 -11.10 25.86 1.79
N ALA A 176 -11.25 24.59 2.13
CA ALA A 176 -10.12 23.78 2.55
C ALA A 176 -9.29 23.22 1.39
N CYS A 177 -9.91 22.68 0.35
CA CYS A 177 -9.21 22.09 -0.80
C CYS A 177 -9.70 22.65 -2.15
N GLY A 178 -10.86 23.27 -2.20
CA GLY A 178 -11.35 24.18 -3.24
C GLY A 178 -11.53 23.67 -4.67
N HIS A 179 -11.10 22.48 -4.99
CA HIS A 179 -11.10 21.94 -6.35
C HIS A 179 -11.60 20.51 -6.42
N ARG A 180 -12.41 20.24 -7.44
CA ARG A 180 -12.88 18.89 -7.75
C ARG A 180 -11.79 18.02 -8.37
N ASP A 181 -10.78 18.61 -8.98
CA ASP A 181 -9.70 17.91 -9.68
C ASP A 181 -8.33 18.46 -9.29
N PHE A 182 -7.36 17.55 -9.24
CA PHE A 182 -5.96 17.84 -9.00
C PHE A 182 -5.07 17.05 -9.96
N THR A 183 -3.97 17.65 -10.41
CA THR A 183 -3.01 16.97 -11.28
C THR A 183 -1.74 16.69 -10.47
N TYR A 184 -1.52 15.42 -10.19
CA TYR A 184 -0.28 14.92 -9.62
C TYR A 184 0.75 14.72 -10.72
N ARG A 185 2.01 14.97 -10.40
CA ARG A 185 3.14 14.65 -11.24
C ARG A 185 4.25 14.07 -10.38
N TYR A 186 4.46 12.78 -10.49
CA TYR A 186 5.50 12.07 -9.77
C TYR A 186 6.72 11.89 -10.67
N ASP A 187 7.85 12.51 -10.30
CA ASP A 187 9.11 12.35 -11.01
C ASP A 187 9.86 11.14 -10.42
N ILE A 188 9.70 9.99 -11.07
CA ILE A 188 10.21 8.69 -10.60
C ILE A 188 11.73 8.64 -10.80
N PRO A 189 12.54 8.53 -9.73
CA PRO A 189 13.98 8.42 -9.87
C PRO A 189 14.40 7.20 -10.67
N ALA A 190 15.47 7.33 -11.48
CA ALA A 190 16.05 6.19 -12.17
C ALA A 190 16.65 5.14 -11.22
N THR A 191 16.92 5.56 -9.98
CA THR A 191 17.42 4.70 -8.89
C THR A 191 16.31 4.07 -8.06
N MET A 192 15.05 4.48 -8.26
CA MET A 192 13.93 3.85 -7.58
C MET A 192 13.84 2.38 -8.00
N PRO A 193 13.68 1.41 -7.07
CA PRO A 193 13.56 0.01 -7.42
C PRO A 193 12.42 -0.26 -8.40
N ALA A 194 12.65 -1.16 -9.36
CA ALA A 194 11.59 -1.68 -10.24
C ALA A 194 10.82 -2.78 -9.53
N GLY A 195 9.49 -2.69 -9.49
CA GLY A 195 8.65 -3.65 -8.79
C GLY A 195 7.21 -3.19 -8.61
N LEU A 196 6.50 -3.84 -7.68
CA LEU A 196 5.10 -3.58 -7.40
C LEU A 196 4.93 -2.54 -6.29
N TYR A 197 4.17 -1.51 -6.59
CA TYR A 197 3.73 -0.41 -5.73
C TYR A 197 2.22 -0.30 -5.82
N TRP A 198 1.63 0.69 -5.12
CA TRP A 198 0.19 0.88 -5.20
C TRP A 198 -0.23 2.33 -4.93
N TYR A 199 -1.50 2.64 -5.14
CA TYR A 199 -2.09 3.95 -4.87
C TYR A 199 -3.41 3.81 -4.14
N HIS A 200 -3.64 4.73 -3.21
CA HIS A 200 -4.86 4.79 -2.40
C HIS A 200 -5.09 6.21 -1.87
N PRO A 201 -6.27 6.53 -1.34
CA PRO A 201 -6.50 7.81 -0.67
C PRO A 201 -5.80 7.85 0.69
N HIS A 202 -5.49 9.06 1.14
CA HIS A 202 -4.83 9.32 2.43
C HIS A 202 -5.45 10.53 3.13
N ILE A 203 -6.79 10.56 3.21
CA ILE A 203 -7.55 11.59 3.96
C ILE A 203 -7.73 11.10 5.38
N HIS A 204 -7.06 11.73 6.32
CA HIS A 204 -7.07 11.30 7.73
C HIS A 204 -8.49 11.22 8.29
N GLY A 205 -8.79 10.11 8.95
CA GLY A 205 -10.10 9.78 9.49
C GLY A 205 -11.10 9.23 8.47
N GLU A 206 -10.72 9.13 7.19
CA GLU A 206 -11.54 8.53 6.13
C GLU A 206 -10.76 7.50 5.29
N VAL A 207 -9.48 7.21 5.61
CA VAL A 207 -8.63 6.32 4.81
C VAL A 207 -9.21 4.91 4.81
N GLN A 208 -9.55 4.38 5.98
CA GLN A 208 -10.11 3.04 6.12
C GLN A 208 -11.42 2.91 5.34
N ALA A 209 -12.35 3.84 5.54
CA ALA A 209 -13.63 3.82 4.83
C ALA A 209 -13.42 3.85 3.31
N GLN A 210 -12.60 4.76 2.81
CA GLN A 210 -12.40 4.93 1.38
C GLN A 210 -11.72 3.72 0.74
N ILE A 211 -10.76 3.06 1.43
CA ILE A 211 -10.14 1.82 0.94
C ILE A 211 -11.14 0.66 0.96
N LEU A 212 -11.86 0.43 2.07
CA LEU A 212 -12.89 -0.61 2.19
C LEU A 212 -14.02 -0.44 1.19
N MET A 213 -14.40 0.80 0.89
CA MET A 213 -15.37 1.12 -0.15
C MET A 213 -14.85 0.90 -1.57
N GLY A 214 -13.52 0.70 -1.77
CA GLY A 214 -12.92 0.23 -3.02
C GLY A 214 -11.81 1.09 -3.63
N LEU A 215 -11.36 2.15 -2.97
CA LEU A 215 -10.31 3.04 -3.50
C LEU A 215 -8.90 2.48 -3.26
N SER A 216 -8.47 1.57 -4.10
CA SER A 216 -7.09 1.08 -4.15
C SER A 216 -6.73 0.58 -5.55
N GLY A 217 -5.48 0.73 -5.96
CA GLY A 217 -5.00 0.21 -7.23
C GLY A 217 -3.50 -0.02 -7.25
N ALA A 218 -3.01 -0.86 -8.16
CA ALA A 218 -1.62 -1.23 -8.24
C ALA A 218 -0.83 -0.33 -9.20
N ILE A 219 0.46 -0.16 -8.93
CA ILE A 219 1.43 0.48 -9.82
C ILE A 219 2.58 -0.50 -10.03
N VAL A 220 2.99 -0.72 -11.28
CA VAL A 220 4.21 -1.45 -11.61
C VAL A 220 5.22 -0.47 -12.16
N VAL A 221 6.32 -0.30 -11.44
CA VAL A 221 7.50 0.40 -11.96
C VAL A 221 8.36 -0.62 -12.67
N GLU A 222 8.49 -0.46 -14.00
CA GLU A 222 9.24 -1.38 -14.85
C GLU A 222 10.70 -0.95 -14.97
N GLY A 223 11.58 -1.94 -15.00
CA GLY A 223 13.01 -1.77 -15.15
C GLY A 223 13.63 -2.75 -16.14
N PRO A 224 14.97 -2.72 -16.31
CA PRO A 224 15.69 -3.61 -17.23
C PRO A 224 15.45 -5.10 -16.99
N GLU A 225 15.16 -5.49 -15.73
CA GLU A 225 14.86 -6.89 -15.43
C GLU A 225 13.51 -7.35 -15.97
N ASP A 226 12.52 -6.47 -15.99
CA ASP A 226 11.22 -6.78 -16.58
C ASP A 226 11.38 -6.99 -18.08
N ASP A 227 12.18 -6.15 -18.76
CA ASP A 227 12.52 -6.34 -20.16
C ASP A 227 13.21 -7.70 -20.38
N ALA A 228 14.16 -8.07 -19.52
CA ALA A 228 14.85 -9.37 -19.61
C ALA A 228 13.91 -10.56 -19.38
N ARG A 229 12.98 -10.48 -18.40
CA ARG A 229 11.97 -11.50 -18.15
C ARG A 229 11.01 -11.65 -19.33
N HIS A 230 10.51 -10.53 -19.86
CA HIS A 230 9.63 -10.54 -21.04
C HIS A 230 10.33 -11.14 -22.26
N ALA A 231 11.61 -10.79 -22.50
CA ALA A 231 12.41 -11.38 -23.57
C ALA A 231 12.62 -12.90 -23.38
N ALA A 232 12.70 -13.37 -22.14
CA ALA A 232 12.78 -14.78 -21.80
C ALA A 232 11.42 -15.51 -21.87
N GLY A 233 10.33 -14.82 -22.18
CA GLY A 233 8.96 -15.39 -22.22
C GLY A 233 8.34 -15.60 -20.83
N ILE A 234 8.86 -14.95 -19.81
CA ILE A 234 8.27 -14.92 -18.45
C ILE A 234 7.33 -13.72 -18.39
N GLU A 235 6.04 -14.00 -18.41
CA GLU A 235 4.99 -12.99 -18.28
C GLU A 235 4.76 -12.70 -16.79
N ASP A 236 4.42 -11.45 -16.45
CA ASP A 236 4.00 -11.12 -15.09
C ASP A 236 2.47 -11.04 -14.97
N GLN A 237 2.00 -11.26 -13.74
CA GLN A 237 0.58 -11.18 -13.39
C GLN A 237 0.45 -10.38 -12.09
N VAL A 238 -0.45 -9.39 -12.10
CA VAL A 238 -0.71 -8.56 -10.93
C VAL A 238 -1.99 -9.02 -10.23
N PHE A 239 -1.87 -9.31 -8.96
CA PHE A 239 -2.98 -9.70 -8.09
C PHE A 239 -3.14 -8.68 -6.97
N VAL A 240 -4.36 -8.21 -6.77
CA VAL A 240 -4.70 -7.30 -5.69
C VAL A 240 -5.68 -8.00 -4.76
N VAL A 241 -5.24 -8.28 -3.54
CA VAL A 241 -6.11 -8.75 -2.47
C VAL A 241 -6.69 -7.52 -1.79
N ARG A 242 -8.01 -7.40 -1.79
CA ARG A 242 -8.75 -6.34 -1.11
C ARG A 242 -9.62 -6.92 -0.02
N GLN A 243 -9.72 -6.21 1.06
CA GLN A 243 -10.75 -6.40 2.05
C GLN A 243 -11.98 -5.63 1.59
N VAL A 244 -13.13 -6.26 1.68
CA VAL A 244 -14.41 -5.63 1.35
C VAL A 244 -15.38 -5.99 2.46
N GLN A 245 -16.24 -5.07 2.80
CA GLN A 245 -17.26 -5.33 3.80
C GLN A 245 -18.53 -5.84 3.12
N ASP A 246 -19.12 -6.90 3.69
CA ASP A 246 -20.44 -7.37 3.26
C ASP A 246 -21.52 -6.41 3.76
N LEU A 247 -21.95 -5.53 2.90
CA LEU A 247 -23.00 -4.56 3.20
C LEU A 247 -24.37 -5.23 3.37
N ASP A 248 -24.55 -6.45 2.86
CA ASP A 248 -25.79 -7.19 2.98
C ASP A 248 -25.87 -7.96 4.31
N ALA A 249 -24.72 -8.31 4.90
CA ALA A 249 -24.65 -8.99 6.21
C ALA A 249 -24.89 -8.07 7.40
N ALA A 250 -24.66 -6.78 7.23
CA ALA A 250 -24.84 -5.76 8.31
C ALA A 250 -26.30 -5.65 8.83
N GLY A 251 -27.27 -6.28 8.15
CA GLY A 251 -28.68 -6.36 8.59
C GLY A 251 -29.08 -7.63 9.32
N SER A 252 -28.23 -8.63 9.40
CA SER A 252 -28.52 -9.91 10.05
C SER A 252 -27.73 -10.04 11.34
N GLU A 253 -28.35 -9.68 12.47
CA GLU A 253 -27.83 -10.01 13.82
C GLU A 253 -27.86 -11.52 14.14
N GLU A 254 -27.67 -12.41 13.17
CA GLU A 254 -27.46 -13.81 13.47
C GLU A 254 -26.00 -14.01 13.88
N ASN A 255 -25.82 -14.31 15.19
CA ASN A 255 -24.55 -14.77 15.73
C ASN A 255 -23.87 -15.76 14.77
N PRO A 256 -22.66 -15.48 14.26
CA PRO A 256 -21.97 -16.45 13.44
C PRO A 256 -21.82 -17.76 14.25
N PRO A 257 -21.98 -18.91 13.58
CA PRO A 257 -21.81 -20.18 14.29
C PRO A 257 -20.38 -20.24 14.88
N PRO A 258 -20.22 -20.80 16.09
CA PRO A 258 -18.94 -20.85 16.76
C PRO A 258 -17.91 -21.52 15.82
N VAL A 259 -16.81 -20.82 15.59
CA VAL A 259 -15.67 -21.31 14.81
C VAL A 259 -15.21 -22.63 15.45
N PRO A 260 -15.16 -23.75 14.73
CA PRO A 260 -14.59 -24.97 15.27
C PRO A 260 -13.15 -24.69 15.68
N ALA A 261 -12.79 -24.96 16.93
CA ALA A 261 -11.44 -24.82 17.41
C ALA A 261 -10.48 -25.54 16.44
N ALA A 262 -9.56 -24.79 15.86
CA ALA A 262 -8.52 -25.35 15.01
C ALA A 262 -7.76 -26.42 15.80
N THR A 263 -7.76 -27.65 15.31
CA THR A 263 -7.23 -28.83 16.03
C THR A 263 -5.71 -28.84 16.14
N SER A 264 -5.02 -27.76 15.74
CA SER A 264 -3.56 -27.66 15.76
C SER A 264 -2.99 -26.25 16.00
N ALA A 265 -3.78 -25.29 16.48
CA ALA A 265 -3.18 -24.03 16.96
C ALA A 265 -2.38 -24.30 18.23
N PRO A 266 -1.16 -23.74 18.39
CA PRO A 266 -0.46 -23.81 19.66
C PRO A 266 -1.39 -23.27 20.74
N GLN A 267 -1.55 -24.03 21.84
CA GLN A 267 -2.39 -23.63 22.96
C GLN A 267 -1.90 -22.26 23.45
N ARG A 268 -2.72 -21.24 23.31
CA ARG A 268 -2.45 -19.91 23.90
C ARG A 268 -2.20 -20.11 25.39
N PRO A 269 -1.13 -19.53 25.95
CA PRO A 269 -0.94 -19.56 27.39
C PRO A 269 -2.13 -18.85 28.04
N ALA A 270 -2.73 -19.49 29.05
CA ALA A 270 -3.82 -18.91 29.83
C ALA A 270 -3.38 -17.55 30.36
N SER A 271 -4.23 -16.52 30.21
CA SER A 271 -4.02 -15.17 30.72
C SER A 271 -3.57 -15.22 32.18
N ARG A 272 -2.33 -14.82 32.45
CA ARG A 272 -1.84 -14.62 33.83
C ARG A 272 -2.01 -13.16 34.18
N LYS A 273 -2.59 -12.90 35.33
CA LYS A 273 -2.70 -11.55 35.90
C LYS A 273 -1.34 -10.87 35.93
N LEU A 274 -1.22 -9.75 35.24
CA LEU A 274 -0.06 -8.88 35.28
C LEU A 274 -0.05 -8.17 36.65
N GLY A 275 0.87 -8.53 37.52
CA GLY A 275 1.08 -7.86 38.80
C GLY A 275 2.19 -6.82 38.68
N GLY A 276 1.87 -5.55 38.88
CA GLY A 276 2.84 -4.49 39.16
C GLY A 276 2.61 -3.19 38.38
N ALA A 277 1.99 -2.22 39.04
CA ALA A 277 2.03 -0.77 38.74
C ALA A 277 1.42 -0.23 37.43
N VAL A 278 0.65 -0.99 36.72
CA VAL A 278 -0.37 -0.52 35.79
C VAL A 278 -1.71 -0.98 36.39
N ASP A 279 -2.71 -0.15 36.37
CA ASP A 279 -4.02 -0.43 36.95
C ASP A 279 -4.59 -1.72 36.35
N THR A 280 -4.47 -2.82 37.08
CA THR A 280 -4.68 -4.18 36.58
C THR A 280 -6.13 -4.63 36.73
N GLU A 281 -7.06 -3.72 36.94
CA GLU A 281 -8.48 -4.06 37.00
C GLU A 281 -9.13 -4.21 35.62
N HIS A 282 -8.50 -3.77 34.54
CA HIS A 282 -8.90 -4.15 33.20
C HIS A 282 -8.17 -5.44 32.84
N GLU A 283 -8.83 -6.57 33.01
CA GLU A 283 -8.47 -7.76 32.22
C GLU A 283 -8.54 -7.32 30.76
N VAL A 284 -7.38 -7.20 30.13
CA VAL A 284 -7.31 -7.15 28.66
C VAL A 284 -7.76 -8.55 28.22
N GLY A 285 -9.08 -8.75 28.19
CA GLY A 285 -9.68 -9.92 27.59
C GLY A 285 -9.21 -9.93 26.15
N CYS A 286 -8.79 -11.09 25.65
CA CYS A 286 -8.62 -11.25 24.23
C CYS A 286 -9.96 -10.90 23.59
N SER A 287 -10.08 -9.76 22.95
CA SER A 287 -11.26 -9.44 22.18
C SER A 287 -11.20 -10.34 20.95
N ASN A 288 -11.99 -11.39 20.96
CA ASN A 288 -12.25 -12.13 19.73
C ASN A 288 -13.20 -11.26 18.90
N THR A 289 -12.68 -10.20 18.34
CA THR A 289 -13.41 -9.45 17.33
C THR A 289 -13.54 -10.37 16.12
N THR A 290 -14.75 -10.74 15.84
CA THR A 290 -15.11 -11.65 14.74
C THR A 290 -15.17 -10.93 13.39
N GLY A 291 -14.55 -9.78 13.30
CA GLY A 291 -14.56 -8.97 12.11
C GLY A 291 -13.59 -9.46 11.09
N ILE A 292 -13.87 -10.59 10.42
CA ILE A 292 -13.14 -10.86 9.22
C ILE A 292 -14.06 -10.62 8.05
N ASP A 293 -13.81 -9.54 7.49
CA ASP A 293 -14.36 -9.07 6.27
C ASP A 293 -14.05 -10.01 5.13
N GLU A 294 -14.88 -9.98 4.14
CA GLU A 294 -14.64 -10.73 2.93
C GLU A 294 -13.39 -10.20 2.23
N LEU A 295 -12.48 -11.11 1.88
CA LEU A 295 -11.39 -10.80 0.98
C LEU A 295 -11.80 -11.07 -0.46
N THR A 296 -11.24 -10.29 -1.37
CA THR A 296 -11.34 -10.53 -2.81
C THR A 296 -9.94 -10.60 -3.43
N LEU A 297 -9.79 -11.43 -4.47
CA LEU A 297 -8.62 -11.43 -5.33
C LEU A 297 -9.01 -10.87 -6.70
N ASN A 298 -8.51 -9.70 -7.07
CA ASN A 298 -8.91 -8.97 -8.28
C ASN A 298 -10.45 -8.82 -8.41
N GLY A 299 -11.14 -8.63 -7.28
CA GLY A 299 -12.59 -8.49 -7.21
C GLY A 299 -13.39 -9.80 -7.19
N ALA A 300 -12.73 -10.94 -7.33
CA ALA A 300 -13.38 -12.25 -7.12
C ALA A 300 -13.35 -12.61 -5.63
N PRO A 301 -14.46 -13.06 -5.03
CA PRO A 301 -14.49 -13.43 -3.62
C PRO A 301 -13.47 -14.53 -3.29
N VAL A 302 -12.81 -14.38 -2.17
CA VAL A 302 -11.91 -15.38 -1.59
C VAL A 302 -12.70 -16.27 -0.65
N ILE A 303 -12.40 -17.55 -0.69
CA ILE A 303 -13.16 -18.55 0.05
C ILE A 303 -12.49 -18.83 1.38
N ASP A 304 -13.23 -18.73 2.47
CA ASP A 304 -12.84 -19.34 3.74
C ASP A 304 -12.89 -20.87 3.59
N GLY A 305 -12.09 -21.60 4.34
CA GLY A 305 -11.95 -23.06 4.20
C GLY A 305 -13.24 -23.89 4.28
N ARG A 306 -14.41 -23.28 4.31
CA ARG A 306 -15.74 -23.92 4.42
C ARG A 306 -16.41 -24.19 3.07
N GLN A 307 -15.97 -23.55 1.99
CA GLN A 307 -16.59 -23.69 0.67
C GLN A 307 -15.79 -24.65 -0.22
N PRO A 308 -16.43 -25.34 -1.18
CA PRO A 308 -15.74 -26.26 -2.07
C PRO A 308 -14.84 -25.53 -3.08
N ASP A 309 -13.76 -26.17 -3.51
CA ASP A 309 -12.81 -25.64 -4.51
C ASP A 309 -13.46 -25.16 -5.82
N SER A 310 -14.64 -25.69 -6.15
CA SER A 310 -15.39 -25.27 -7.34
C SER A 310 -15.89 -23.82 -7.30
N ALA A 311 -15.89 -23.20 -6.13
CA ALA A 311 -16.25 -21.79 -5.95
C ALA A 311 -15.04 -20.84 -6.09
N LEU A 312 -13.80 -21.38 -6.08
CA LEU A 312 -12.58 -20.58 -6.27
C LEU A 312 -12.48 -20.02 -7.69
N ALA A 313 -11.96 -18.80 -7.78
CA ALA A 313 -11.60 -18.21 -9.06
C ALA A 313 -10.53 -19.09 -9.77
N PRO A 314 -10.81 -19.65 -10.97
CA PRO A 314 -9.82 -20.45 -11.66
C PRO A 314 -8.77 -19.54 -12.31
N LEU A 315 -7.51 -19.71 -11.92
CA LEU A 315 -6.35 -19.15 -12.63
C LEU A 315 -5.87 -20.18 -13.65
N ARG A 316 -5.88 -19.83 -14.93
CA ARG A 316 -5.40 -20.71 -15.98
C ARG A 316 -3.97 -20.38 -16.34
N ILE A 317 -3.08 -21.35 -16.20
CA ILE A 317 -1.66 -21.20 -16.49
C ILE A 317 -1.22 -22.27 -17.48
N ALA A 318 -0.39 -21.92 -18.47
CA ALA A 318 0.13 -22.91 -19.42
C ALA A 318 1.08 -23.87 -18.70
N ALA A 319 0.85 -25.19 -18.87
CA ALA A 319 1.65 -26.22 -18.21
C ALA A 319 3.15 -26.04 -18.48
N GLY A 320 3.96 -26.07 -17.43
CA GLY A 320 5.40 -25.88 -17.51
C GLY A 320 5.87 -24.44 -17.82
N SER A 321 4.94 -23.46 -17.94
CA SER A 321 5.34 -22.07 -18.06
C SER A 321 5.87 -21.53 -16.74
N ARG A 322 6.67 -20.48 -16.82
CA ARG A 322 7.16 -19.74 -15.68
C ARG A 322 6.58 -18.33 -15.73
N GLN A 323 6.02 -17.85 -14.64
CA GLN A 323 5.45 -16.51 -14.53
C GLN A 323 5.98 -15.79 -13.30
N LEU A 324 6.03 -14.47 -13.37
CA LEU A 324 6.22 -13.61 -12.21
C LEU A 324 4.84 -13.22 -11.66
N TRP A 325 4.59 -13.56 -10.40
CA TRP A 325 3.39 -13.13 -9.71
C TRP A 325 3.72 -11.98 -8.77
N ARG A 326 2.99 -10.89 -8.94
CA ARG A 326 3.07 -9.67 -8.15
C ARG A 326 1.80 -9.55 -7.34
N ILE A 327 1.87 -9.76 -6.04
CA ILE A 327 0.72 -9.75 -5.14
C ILE A 327 0.78 -8.53 -4.23
N LEU A 328 -0.25 -7.69 -4.29
CA LEU A 328 -0.49 -6.57 -3.41
C LEU A 328 -1.49 -6.99 -2.34
N ASN A 329 -1.16 -6.81 -1.07
CA ASN A 329 -2.10 -6.84 0.03
C ASN A 329 -2.69 -5.43 0.24
N ALA A 330 -3.82 -5.14 -0.39
CA ALA A 330 -4.54 -3.87 -0.25
C ALA A 330 -5.69 -3.97 0.77
N SER A 331 -5.58 -4.88 1.74
CA SER A 331 -6.48 -4.92 2.89
C SER A 331 -6.13 -3.82 3.89
N THR A 332 -7.08 -3.44 4.73
CA THR A 332 -6.90 -2.43 5.78
C THR A 332 -6.24 -3.00 7.04
N ASP A 333 -6.45 -4.29 7.33
CA ASP A 333 -5.99 -4.92 8.58
C ASP A 333 -5.61 -6.40 8.44
N ALA A 334 -5.95 -7.08 7.32
CA ALA A 334 -5.65 -8.48 7.15
C ALA A 334 -4.18 -8.76 6.81
N PHE A 335 -3.48 -9.48 7.67
CA PHE A 335 -2.19 -10.08 7.36
C PHE A 335 -2.35 -11.29 6.44
N LEU A 336 -1.50 -11.46 5.45
CA LEU A 336 -1.53 -12.59 4.52
C LEU A 336 -0.24 -13.40 4.65
N ASP A 337 -0.32 -14.71 4.94
CA ASP A 337 0.82 -15.62 4.84
C ASP A 337 0.70 -16.44 3.55
N LEU A 338 1.21 -15.85 2.46
CA LEU A 338 1.00 -16.31 1.09
C LEU A 338 1.87 -17.51 0.74
N GLY A 339 1.25 -18.56 0.24
CA GLY A 339 1.91 -19.77 -0.22
C GLY A 339 1.14 -20.47 -1.35
N LEU A 340 1.75 -21.51 -1.91
CA LEU A 340 1.13 -22.38 -2.90
C LEU A 340 1.06 -23.80 -2.35
N LEU A 341 -0.07 -24.46 -2.53
CA LEU A 341 -0.27 -25.87 -2.20
C LEU A 341 -0.54 -26.69 -3.47
N ASP A 342 0.01 -27.89 -3.55
CA ASP A 342 -0.35 -28.83 -4.61
C ASP A 342 -1.74 -29.45 -4.35
N SER A 343 -2.19 -30.31 -5.25
CA SER A 343 -3.50 -31.00 -5.14
C SER A 343 -3.60 -31.95 -3.93
N GLN A 344 -2.51 -32.21 -3.22
CA GLN A 344 -2.45 -33.03 -2.01
C GLN A 344 -2.28 -32.19 -0.75
N GLY A 345 -2.31 -30.85 -0.89
CA GLY A 345 -2.11 -29.90 0.21
C GLY A 345 -0.64 -29.77 0.66
N GLN A 346 0.31 -30.22 -0.15
CA GLN A 346 1.74 -30.06 0.17
C GLN A 346 2.23 -28.71 -0.34
N PRO A 347 3.11 -28.03 0.43
CA PRO A 347 3.66 -26.76 0.00
C PRO A 347 4.48 -26.87 -1.29
N LEU A 348 4.16 -26.03 -2.26
CA LEU A 348 4.98 -25.79 -3.44
C LEU A 348 5.90 -24.59 -3.14
N PRO A 349 7.23 -24.75 -3.31
CA PRO A 349 8.15 -23.65 -3.02
C PRO A 349 7.91 -22.44 -3.92
N ILE A 350 7.90 -21.24 -3.33
CA ILE A 350 7.85 -19.97 -4.04
C ILE A 350 9.26 -19.35 -4.06
N GLU A 351 9.71 -18.92 -5.23
CA GLU A 351 11.02 -18.26 -5.43
C GLU A 351 10.81 -16.74 -5.34
N ILE A 352 11.12 -16.15 -4.17
CA ILE A 352 10.85 -14.74 -3.91
C ILE A 352 11.91 -13.87 -4.58
N VAL A 353 11.49 -12.93 -5.42
CA VAL A 353 12.39 -12.04 -6.17
C VAL A 353 12.35 -10.59 -5.70
N ALA A 354 11.22 -10.15 -5.15
CA ALA A 354 11.08 -8.79 -4.61
C ALA A 354 10.06 -8.73 -3.47
N ARG A 355 10.19 -7.72 -2.62
CA ARG A 355 9.23 -7.33 -1.59
C ARG A 355 9.10 -5.80 -1.59
N ASP A 356 7.90 -5.30 -1.37
CA ASP A 356 7.58 -3.88 -1.28
C ASP A 356 8.19 -3.04 -2.43
N GLY A 357 8.09 -3.59 -3.66
CA GLY A 357 8.64 -2.96 -4.86
C GLY A 357 10.15 -3.11 -5.00
N ALA A 358 10.87 -3.53 -3.96
CA ALA A 358 12.31 -3.65 -3.98
C ALA A 358 12.76 -5.11 -4.22
N PRO A 359 13.73 -5.32 -5.12
CA PRO A 359 14.33 -6.63 -5.33
C PRO A 359 15.06 -7.12 -4.08
N LEU A 360 15.14 -8.45 -3.90
CA LEU A 360 15.97 -9.01 -2.83
C LEU A 360 17.43 -8.90 -3.21
N THR A 361 18.17 -8.08 -2.45
CA THR A 361 19.59 -7.79 -2.66
C THR A 361 20.39 -7.97 -1.36
N ASP A 362 21.70 -8.20 -1.50
CA ASP A 362 22.63 -7.97 -0.41
C ASP A 362 22.78 -6.47 -0.09
N ASP A 363 23.62 -6.12 0.90
CA ASP A 363 23.81 -4.70 1.27
C ASP A 363 24.57 -3.90 0.21
N ALA A 364 25.27 -4.55 -0.71
CA ALA A 364 25.96 -3.90 -1.82
C ALA A 364 25.04 -3.64 -3.03
N GLY A 365 23.77 -4.06 -2.96
CA GLY A 365 22.80 -3.91 -4.03
C GLY A 365 22.82 -5.03 -5.07
N HIS A 366 23.61 -6.11 -4.85
CA HIS A 366 23.61 -7.24 -5.74
C HIS A 366 22.44 -8.16 -5.48
N ARG A 367 21.79 -8.63 -6.54
CA ARG A 367 20.71 -9.61 -6.44
C ARG A 367 21.12 -10.85 -5.70
N LEU A 368 20.27 -11.36 -4.81
CA LEU A 368 20.47 -12.65 -4.19
C LEU A 368 20.33 -13.77 -5.23
N HIS A 369 21.38 -14.55 -5.41
CA HIS A 369 21.39 -15.72 -6.30
C HIS A 369 21.92 -16.97 -5.57
N PRO A 370 21.15 -18.07 -5.55
CA PRO A 370 19.76 -18.17 -6.02
C PRO A 370 18.81 -17.31 -5.21
N ALA A 371 17.69 -16.90 -5.79
CA ALA A 371 16.65 -16.22 -5.04
C ALA A 371 16.14 -17.13 -3.91
N PRO A 372 15.83 -16.57 -2.72
CA PRO A 372 15.39 -17.37 -1.60
C PRO A 372 14.07 -18.08 -1.91
N THR A 373 14.00 -19.35 -1.54
CA THR A 373 12.82 -20.20 -1.73
C THR A 373 12.16 -20.46 -0.40
N LYS A 374 10.85 -20.26 -0.31
CA LYS A 374 10.05 -20.46 0.90
C LYS A 374 8.78 -21.26 0.62
N ALA A 375 8.21 -21.85 1.67
CA ALA A 375 6.88 -22.46 1.62
C ALA A 375 5.79 -21.40 1.62
N SER A 376 5.96 -20.33 2.42
CA SER A 376 5.08 -19.17 2.48
C SER A 376 5.84 -17.90 2.88
N GLN A 377 5.21 -16.75 2.73
CA GLN A 377 5.74 -15.46 3.14
C GLN A 377 4.64 -14.60 3.74
N LEU A 378 4.85 -14.15 4.99
CA LEU A 378 3.99 -13.17 5.64
C LEU A 378 4.11 -11.82 4.94
N VAL A 379 2.95 -11.24 4.61
CA VAL A 379 2.77 -9.95 3.94
C VAL A 379 1.78 -9.12 4.77
N PRO A 380 2.22 -8.07 5.46
CA PRO A 380 1.31 -7.22 6.23
C PRO A 380 0.33 -6.47 5.32
N PRO A 381 -0.71 -5.82 5.87
CA PRO A 381 -1.46 -4.81 5.14
C PRO A 381 -0.52 -3.83 4.43
N SER A 382 -0.85 -3.43 3.21
CA SER A 382 -0.02 -2.62 2.29
C SER A 382 1.24 -3.30 1.73
N GLY A 383 1.64 -4.45 2.25
CA GLY A 383 2.81 -5.18 1.78
C GLY A 383 2.65 -5.72 0.36
N ARG A 384 3.77 -5.87 -0.36
CA ARG A 384 3.81 -6.44 -1.71
C ARG A 384 4.81 -7.57 -1.76
N LEU A 385 4.43 -8.62 -2.47
CA LEU A 385 5.25 -9.82 -2.66
C LEU A 385 5.35 -10.16 -4.14
N GLU A 386 6.58 -10.36 -4.63
CA GLU A 386 6.83 -10.78 -6.00
C GLU A 386 7.62 -12.08 -5.99
N PHE A 387 7.10 -13.10 -6.66
CA PHE A 387 7.74 -14.41 -6.72
C PHE A 387 7.51 -15.11 -8.05
N LEU A 388 8.44 -15.97 -8.42
CA LEU A 388 8.34 -16.78 -9.62
C LEU A 388 7.58 -18.06 -9.32
N VAL A 389 6.64 -18.36 -10.20
CA VAL A 389 5.84 -19.59 -10.20
C VAL A 389 6.18 -20.41 -11.41
N THR A 390 6.49 -21.68 -11.21
CA THR A 390 6.54 -22.67 -12.30
C THR A 390 5.25 -23.48 -12.31
N ALA A 391 4.51 -23.39 -13.40
CA ALA A 391 3.25 -24.11 -13.54
C ALA A 391 3.47 -25.61 -13.42
N PRO A 392 2.61 -26.31 -12.67
CA PRO A 392 2.68 -27.76 -12.56
C PRO A 392 2.40 -28.45 -13.92
N PRO A 393 2.63 -29.77 -14.04
CA PRO A 393 2.35 -30.52 -15.25
C PRO A 393 0.89 -30.40 -15.69
N LEU A 394 0.63 -30.61 -16.99
CA LEU A 394 -0.72 -30.58 -17.55
C LEU A 394 -1.65 -31.55 -16.80
N GLY A 395 -2.82 -31.07 -16.43
CA GLY A 395 -3.84 -31.82 -15.68
C GLY A 395 -3.66 -31.78 -14.17
N SER A 396 -2.60 -31.15 -13.68
CA SER A 396 -2.42 -30.88 -12.24
C SER A 396 -3.09 -29.57 -11.85
N THR A 397 -3.37 -29.44 -10.54
CA THR A 397 -3.90 -28.21 -9.92
C THR A 397 -2.98 -27.79 -8.79
N ALA A 398 -3.00 -26.51 -8.46
CA ALA A 398 -2.41 -25.95 -7.25
C ALA A 398 -3.34 -24.86 -6.70
N THR A 399 -3.20 -24.55 -5.42
CA THR A 399 -4.02 -23.52 -4.76
C THR A 399 -3.12 -22.42 -4.22
N LEU A 400 -3.43 -21.17 -4.57
CA LEU A 400 -2.86 -20.01 -3.87
C LEU A 400 -3.62 -19.85 -2.56
N VAL A 401 -2.88 -19.83 -1.45
CA VAL A 401 -3.45 -19.75 -0.11
C VAL A 401 -2.83 -18.60 0.68
N SER A 402 -3.56 -18.11 1.67
CA SER A 402 -3.02 -17.41 2.82
C SER A 402 -3.25 -18.29 4.04
N HIS A 403 -2.16 -18.73 4.68
CA HIS A 403 -2.27 -19.50 5.92
C HIS A 403 -2.80 -18.65 7.05
N ALA A 404 -3.30 -19.28 8.11
CA ALA A 404 -3.74 -18.59 9.30
C ALA A 404 -2.59 -17.83 9.96
N VAL A 405 -2.87 -16.60 10.41
CA VAL A 405 -1.88 -15.74 11.07
C VAL A 405 -2.29 -15.50 12.53
N ASP A 406 -1.35 -15.67 13.44
CA ASP A 406 -1.51 -15.27 14.85
C ASP A 406 -1.18 -13.78 14.97
N THR A 407 -2.20 -12.96 15.06
CA THR A 407 -2.12 -11.50 15.17
C THR A 407 -1.95 -10.99 16.59
N GLY A 408 -2.01 -11.89 17.59
CA GLY A 408 -1.98 -11.55 19.01
C GLY A 408 -3.35 -11.60 19.66
N CYS A 409 -3.40 -11.24 20.96
CA CYS A 409 -4.61 -11.40 21.77
C CYS A 409 -5.67 -10.35 21.44
N SER A 410 -5.25 -9.15 21.09
CA SER A 410 -6.14 -8.03 20.71
C SER A 410 -6.36 -7.91 19.20
N GLY A 411 -5.52 -8.57 18.42
CA GLY A 411 -5.60 -8.50 16.96
C GLY A 411 -6.72 -9.37 16.38
N ASP A 412 -7.17 -9.01 15.20
CA ASP A 412 -8.20 -9.72 14.47
C ASP A 412 -7.84 -11.17 14.17
N ILE A 413 -8.84 -12.03 14.11
CA ILE A 413 -8.62 -13.42 13.74
C ILE A 413 -8.41 -13.52 12.24
N VAL A 414 -7.24 -13.97 11.81
CA VAL A 414 -6.91 -14.19 10.40
C VAL A 414 -6.85 -15.70 10.13
N PRO A 415 -7.94 -16.34 9.68
CA PRO A 415 -7.97 -17.77 9.37
C PRO A 415 -7.27 -18.07 8.05
N GLU A 416 -6.98 -19.36 7.83
CA GLU A 416 -6.53 -19.80 6.52
C GLU A 416 -7.58 -19.52 5.45
N ARG A 417 -7.14 -19.03 4.29
CA ARG A 417 -8.00 -18.71 3.15
C ARG A 417 -7.39 -19.23 1.86
N ARG A 418 -8.27 -19.72 1.01
CA ARG A 418 -7.91 -20.13 -0.36
C ARG A 418 -8.25 -18.99 -1.31
N LEU A 419 -7.22 -18.42 -1.94
CA LEU A 419 -7.33 -17.24 -2.77
C LEU A 419 -7.71 -17.56 -4.21
N ALA A 420 -7.11 -18.60 -4.80
CA ALA A 420 -7.37 -19.01 -6.17
C ALA A 420 -6.98 -20.46 -6.45
N LEU A 421 -7.67 -21.08 -7.41
CA LEU A 421 -7.34 -22.41 -7.91
C LEU A 421 -6.58 -22.32 -9.24
N LEU A 422 -5.32 -22.75 -9.25
CA LEU A 422 -4.54 -22.89 -10.48
C LEU A 422 -4.95 -24.14 -11.22
N THR A 423 -5.28 -23.98 -12.50
CA THR A 423 -5.53 -25.09 -13.41
C THR A 423 -4.60 -24.96 -14.60
N THR A 424 -3.98 -26.08 -15.01
CA THR A 424 -3.04 -26.07 -16.11
C THR A 424 -3.76 -26.31 -17.43
N VAL A 425 -3.38 -25.52 -18.45
CA VAL A 425 -3.84 -25.68 -19.83
C VAL A 425 -2.67 -26.06 -20.75
N PRO A 426 -2.92 -26.67 -21.93
CA PRO A 426 -1.84 -26.95 -22.88
C PRO A 426 -1.05 -25.69 -23.24
N SER A 427 0.27 -25.79 -23.25
CA SER A 427 1.13 -24.69 -23.69
C SER A 427 1.21 -24.67 -25.22
N ALA A 428 0.94 -23.51 -25.82
CA ALA A 428 1.16 -23.27 -27.25
C ALA A 428 2.58 -22.73 -27.53
N LYS A 429 3.31 -22.35 -26.47
CA LYS A 429 4.66 -21.78 -26.56
C LYS A 429 5.70 -22.78 -26.03
N PRO A 430 6.95 -22.74 -26.52
CA PRO A 430 8.06 -23.46 -25.87
C PRO A 430 8.14 -23.09 -24.39
N ALA A 431 8.64 -24.01 -23.57
CA ALA A 431 8.94 -23.67 -22.18
C ALA A 431 9.92 -22.47 -22.14
N PRO A 432 9.66 -21.47 -21.27
CA PRO A 432 10.54 -20.32 -21.14
C PRO A 432 11.94 -20.79 -20.72
N ALA A 433 12.94 -19.95 -21.01
CA ALA A 433 14.31 -20.23 -20.58
C ALA A 433 14.35 -20.46 -19.06
N THR A 434 15.04 -21.49 -18.62
CA THR A 434 15.17 -21.82 -17.19
C THR A 434 15.97 -20.77 -16.41
N THR A 435 16.78 -19.98 -17.13
CA THR A 435 17.58 -18.88 -16.56
C THR A 435 17.15 -17.57 -17.19
N VAL A 436 16.72 -16.63 -16.35
CA VAL A 436 16.57 -15.23 -16.77
C VAL A 436 17.98 -14.68 -17.00
N PRO A 437 18.28 -14.06 -18.14
CA PRO A 437 19.55 -13.36 -18.31
C PRO A 437 19.74 -12.38 -17.13
N ALA A 438 20.93 -12.30 -16.58
CA ALA A 438 21.25 -11.27 -15.61
C ALA A 438 21.06 -9.91 -16.32
N ALA A 439 20.06 -9.14 -15.90
CA ALA A 439 19.93 -7.76 -16.30
C ALA A 439 21.12 -6.98 -15.76
N ALA A 440 21.47 -5.89 -16.41
CA ALA A 440 22.43 -4.97 -15.84
C ALA A 440 21.92 -4.57 -14.45
N GLU A 441 22.74 -4.79 -13.42
CA GLU A 441 22.37 -4.45 -12.05
C GLU A 441 22.08 -2.95 -12.00
N THR A 442 20.83 -2.60 -11.68
CA THR A 442 20.50 -1.23 -11.34
C THR A 442 20.98 -1.03 -9.91
N PRO A 443 21.82 0.00 -9.62
CA PRO A 443 22.26 0.24 -8.26
C PRO A 443 21.06 0.38 -7.35
N ASP A 444 21.05 -0.39 -6.25
CA ASP A 444 20.06 -0.22 -5.20
C ASP A 444 20.17 1.20 -4.64
N TYR A 445 19.04 1.90 -4.53
CA TYR A 445 18.98 3.27 -3.99
C TYR A 445 19.59 3.37 -2.58
N PHE A 446 19.54 2.27 -1.84
CA PHE A 446 20.05 2.14 -0.48
C PHE A 446 21.20 1.13 -0.36
N ALA A 447 22.00 0.95 -1.42
CA ALA A 447 23.18 0.09 -1.36
C ALA A 447 24.19 0.61 -0.32
N GLY A 448 24.77 -0.30 0.45
CA GLY A 448 25.73 0.03 1.50
C GLY A 448 25.12 0.59 2.78
N LEU A 449 23.81 0.47 2.95
CA LEU A 449 23.10 0.98 4.13
C LEU A 449 23.61 0.38 5.45
N LEU A 450 24.08 -0.87 5.43
CA LEU A 450 24.61 -1.58 6.60
C LEU A 450 26.13 -1.48 6.74
N ALA A 451 26.82 -0.98 5.72
CA ALA A 451 28.28 -0.92 5.68
C ALA A 451 28.90 0.10 6.68
N HIS A 452 28.09 1.05 7.12
CA HIS A 452 28.54 2.14 8.01
C HIS A 452 27.71 2.18 9.30
N GLU A 453 28.32 2.71 10.36
CA GLU A 453 27.59 3.02 11.58
C GLU A 453 26.54 4.11 11.29
N PRO A 454 25.33 4.01 11.87
CA PRO A 454 24.30 5.03 11.67
C PRO A 454 24.69 6.33 12.36
N ASP A 455 24.38 7.47 11.75
CA ASP A 455 24.59 8.81 12.31
C ASP A 455 23.78 9.02 13.58
N ARG A 456 22.63 8.35 13.67
CA ARG A 456 21.74 8.46 14.83
C ARG A 456 21.02 7.13 15.10
N ARG A 457 20.78 6.87 16.39
CA ARG A 457 19.93 5.78 16.87
C ARG A 457 18.75 6.35 17.63
N ARG A 458 17.55 5.79 17.39
CA ARG A 458 16.30 6.15 18.09
C ARG A 458 15.58 4.92 18.59
N THR A 459 14.74 5.13 19.58
CA THR A 459 13.69 4.18 19.95
C THR A 459 12.35 4.86 19.75
N VAL A 460 11.49 4.24 18.99
CA VAL A 460 10.12 4.67 18.74
C VAL A 460 9.20 3.60 19.32
N ALA A 461 8.19 4.01 20.09
CA ALA A 461 7.21 3.10 20.67
C ALA A 461 5.87 3.23 19.94
N VAL A 462 5.27 2.09 19.69
CA VAL A 462 3.87 1.94 19.31
C VAL A 462 3.11 1.51 20.57
N ALA A 463 2.00 2.16 20.88
CA ALA A 463 1.24 1.92 22.08
C ALA A 463 -0.23 2.28 21.89
N GLU A 464 -1.07 1.61 22.65
CA GLU A 464 -2.51 1.79 22.75
C GLU A 464 -2.90 1.92 24.21
N TYR A 465 -3.75 2.89 24.50
CA TYR A 465 -4.25 3.07 25.86
C TYR A 465 -5.73 3.43 25.84
N PRO A 466 -6.53 2.86 26.77
CA PRO A 466 -7.90 3.29 26.95
C PRO A 466 -7.96 4.80 27.14
N ARG A 467 -8.85 5.48 26.44
CA ARG A 467 -9.03 6.93 26.55
C ARG A 467 -9.62 7.27 27.92
N PRO A 468 -8.98 8.15 28.71
CA PRO A 468 -9.48 8.51 30.02
C PRO A 468 -10.90 9.09 29.96
N GLY A 469 -11.83 8.48 30.73
CA GLY A 469 -13.21 8.94 30.86
C GLY A 469 -14.18 8.39 29.80
N THR A 470 -13.74 7.43 29.01
CA THR A 470 -14.56 6.64 28.09
C THR A 470 -14.44 5.15 28.46
N ASP A 471 -15.49 4.38 28.21
CA ASP A 471 -15.52 2.94 28.54
C ASP A 471 -15.04 2.05 27.39
N ASP A 472 -14.98 2.59 26.15
CA ASP A 472 -14.84 1.82 24.92
C ASP A 472 -13.91 2.46 23.86
N GLN A 473 -13.18 3.53 24.21
CA GLN A 473 -12.32 4.20 23.26
C GLN A 473 -10.85 4.01 23.57
N THR A 474 -10.06 3.82 22.51
CA THR A 474 -8.61 3.63 22.57
C THR A 474 -7.90 4.81 21.90
N ASP A 475 -6.88 5.33 22.56
CA ASP A 475 -5.95 6.30 21.97
C ASP A 475 -4.73 5.56 21.46
N TYR A 476 -4.32 5.86 20.23
CA TYR A 476 -3.22 5.24 19.51
C TYR A 476 -2.02 6.16 19.41
N TYR A 477 -0.80 5.61 19.52
CA TYR A 477 0.40 6.43 19.63
C TYR A 477 1.56 5.85 18.84
N ILE A 478 2.29 6.73 18.13
CA ILE A 478 3.69 6.53 17.75
C ILE A 478 4.51 7.65 18.39
N VAL A 479 5.47 7.30 19.25
CA VAL A 479 6.24 8.28 20.01
C VAL A 479 7.72 7.95 20.07
N GLU A 480 8.58 8.95 19.83
CA GLU A 480 10.01 8.83 20.10
C GLU A 480 10.26 8.75 21.61
N ARG A 481 10.83 7.64 22.08
CA ARG A 481 11.19 7.44 23.49
C ARG A 481 12.43 8.25 23.85
N LYS A 482 12.21 9.35 24.56
CA LYS A 482 13.26 10.21 25.12
C LYS A 482 12.87 10.72 26.51
N PRO A 483 13.84 11.13 27.37
CA PRO A 483 13.52 11.66 28.69
C PRO A 483 12.48 12.79 28.60
N GLY A 484 11.39 12.64 29.34
CA GLY A 484 10.30 13.63 29.37
C GLY A 484 9.35 13.58 28.17
N ALA A 485 9.46 12.59 27.28
CA ALA A 485 8.46 12.37 26.24
C ALA A 485 7.09 12.12 26.86
N LYS A 486 6.06 12.72 26.29
CA LYS A 486 4.66 12.49 26.67
C LYS A 486 3.99 11.73 25.55
N LEU A 487 3.07 10.86 25.93
CA LEU A 487 2.11 10.29 24.99
C LEU A 487 1.13 11.39 24.60
N VAL A 488 1.12 11.75 23.34
CA VAL A 488 0.20 12.73 22.78
C VAL A 488 -0.38 12.09 21.54
N PRO A 489 -1.70 11.92 21.45
CA PRO A 489 -2.35 11.44 20.24
C PRO A 489 -1.96 12.33 19.05
N PHE A 490 -1.93 11.76 17.86
CA PHE A 490 -1.65 12.54 16.66
C PHE A 490 -2.74 13.59 16.44
N ASP A 491 -2.33 14.79 16.11
CA ASP A 491 -3.20 15.94 15.80
C ASP A 491 -2.64 16.64 14.54
N MET A 492 -3.41 16.66 13.48
CA MET A 492 -3.02 17.32 12.21
C MET A 492 -2.69 18.80 12.38
N GLY A 493 -3.39 19.49 13.29
CA GLY A 493 -3.15 20.90 13.58
C GLY A 493 -1.87 21.13 14.39
N LYS A 494 -1.37 20.09 15.07
CA LYS A 494 -0.16 20.14 15.91
C LYS A 494 0.48 18.76 15.99
N PRO A 495 0.99 18.23 14.88
CA PRO A 495 1.52 16.88 14.85
C PRO A 495 2.73 16.73 15.78
N SER A 496 2.88 15.53 16.35
CA SER A 496 4.15 15.14 16.94
C SER A 496 5.21 15.04 15.85
N VAL A 497 6.40 15.59 16.08
CA VAL A 497 7.43 15.64 15.05
C VAL A 497 8.73 15.01 15.55
N ILE A 498 9.21 14.04 14.77
CA ILE A 498 10.57 13.51 14.87
C ILE A 498 11.43 14.26 13.85
N THR A 499 12.51 14.90 14.28
CA THR A 499 13.39 15.60 13.34
C THR A 499 14.51 14.67 12.89
N ALA A 500 14.61 14.43 11.58
CA ALA A 500 15.73 13.77 10.91
C ALA A 500 16.50 14.78 10.05
N LYS A 501 17.64 14.39 9.52
CA LYS A 501 18.47 15.25 8.68
C LYS A 501 18.74 14.59 7.34
N ALA A 502 18.52 15.31 6.27
CA ALA A 502 18.82 14.84 4.92
C ALA A 502 20.32 14.51 4.77
N GLY A 503 20.61 13.43 4.07
CA GLY A 503 21.95 12.90 3.87
C GLY A 503 22.47 12.06 5.06
N THR A 504 21.62 11.74 6.06
CA THR A 504 22.02 10.90 7.20
C THR A 504 21.37 9.52 7.17
N THR A 505 22.07 8.56 7.78
CA THR A 505 21.57 7.21 8.02
C THR A 505 21.16 7.07 9.48
N GLU A 506 19.95 6.61 9.72
CA GLU A 506 19.46 6.38 11.08
C GLU A 506 19.13 4.89 11.30
N GLU A 507 19.25 4.46 12.56
CA GLU A 507 18.82 3.15 13.03
C GLU A 507 17.73 3.33 14.08
N TRP A 508 16.55 2.77 13.81
CA TRP A 508 15.42 2.88 14.71
C TRP A 508 15.09 1.51 15.31
N THR A 509 14.93 1.49 16.63
CA THR A 509 14.29 0.39 17.32
C THR A 509 12.82 0.75 17.48
N VAL A 510 11.93 0.00 16.83
CA VAL A 510 10.48 0.14 16.98
C VAL A 510 10.03 -0.88 18.02
N GLU A 511 9.46 -0.40 19.11
CA GLU A 511 8.92 -1.22 20.21
C GLU A 511 7.40 -1.22 20.16
N ASN A 512 6.82 -2.40 20.07
CA ASN A 512 5.38 -2.60 20.17
C ASN A 512 5.02 -3.02 21.60
N TRP A 513 4.25 -2.19 22.28
CA TRP A 513 3.80 -2.40 23.67
C TRP A 513 2.38 -2.92 23.75
N THR A 514 1.78 -3.31 22.62
CA THR A 514 0.41 -3.81 22.52
C THR A 514 0.37 -5.33 22.41
N ASN A 515 -0.81 -5.91 22.52
CA ASN A 515 -1.03 -7.35 22.44
C ASN A 515 -1.38 -7.82 21.03
N GLU A 516 -1.13 -7.01 20.02
CA GLU A 516 -1.38 -7.34 18.62
C GLU A 516 -0.22 -6.96 17.69
N LEU A 517 -0.21 -7.55 16.49
CA LEU A 517 0.71 -7.18 15.43
C LEU A 517 0.41 -5.78 14.92
N HIS A 518 1.45 -5.03 14.56
CA HIS A 518 1.30 -3.79 13.79
C HIS A 518 2.06 -3.87 12.47
N ALA A 519 1.66 -3.04 11.52
CA ALA A 519 2.33 -2.85 10.24
C ALA A 519 3.01 -1.46 10.25
N PHE A 520 4.29 -1.40 10.63
CA PHE A 520 5.05 -0.15 10.65
C PHE A 520 5.39 0.27 9.24
N HIS A 521 4.91 1.43 8.81
CA HIS A 521 5.14 2.02 7.50
C HIS A 521 5.77 3.40 7.62
N MET A 522 6.63 3.75 6.65
CA MET A 522 7.22 5.07 6.48
C MET A 522 7.07 5.51 5.02
N HIS A 523 6.45 6.64 4.81
CA HIS A 523 6.33 7.25 3.49
C HIS A 523 7.70 7.54 2.88
N GLN A 524 7.81 7.49 1.55
CA GLN A 524 8.98 7.84 0.72
C GLN A 524 10.28 7.10 1.03
N VAL A 525 10.46 6.53 2.22
CA VAL A 525 11.73 5.97 2.69
C VAL A 525 11.62 4.46 2.85
N HIS A 526 12.47 3.73 2.13
CA HIS A 526 12.66 2.31 2.39
C HIS A 526 13.72 2.09 3.48
N PHE A 527 13.60 0.97 4.18
CA PHE A 527 14.51 0.57 5.25
C PHE A 527 14.82 -0.92 5.19
N ARG A 528 15.96 -1.31 5.77
CA ARG A 528 16.32 -2.71 5.99
C ARG A 528 15.98 -3.12 7.42
N THR A 529 15.19 -4.19 7.58
CA THR A 529 14.85 -4.75 8.91
C THR A 529 15.95 -5.69 9.37
N ILE A 530 16.85 -5.18 10.19
CA ILE A 530 18.10 -5.88 10.58
C ILE A 530 17.94 -6.80 11.79
N GLU A 531 16.89 -6.63 12.58
CA GLU A 531 16.63 -7.44 13.78
C GLU A 531 15.13 -7.56 14.04
N VAL A 532 14.68 -8.73 14.51
CA VAL A 532 13.33 -8.98 14.99
C VAL A 532 13.43 -9.73 16.34
N ASN A 533 12.87 -9.16 17.41
CA ASN A 533 12.91 -9.70 18.78
C ASN A 533 14.33 -10.17 19.21
N GLY A 534 15.35 -9.34 18.97
CA GLY A 534 16.74 -9.61 19.34
C GLY A 534 17.45 -10.62 18.41
N LYS A 535 16.77 -11.11 17.37
CA LYS A 535 17.37 -12.03 16.39
C LYS A 535 17.74 -11.27 15.12
N THR A 536 19.00 -11.34 14.74
CA THR A 536 19.49 -10.76 13.48
C THR A 536 18.79 -11.38 12.29
N VAL A 537 18.35 -10.54 11.34
CA VAL A 537 17.81 -10.97 10.06
C VAL A 537 18.98 -11.09 9.08
N PRO A 538 19.29 -12.29 8.59
CA PRO A 538 20.31 -12.44 7.56
C PRO A 538 19.76 -11.85 6.24
N GLU A 539 20.64 -11.14 5.52
CA GLU A 539 20.28 -10.52 4.23
C GLU A 539 18.93 -9.75 4.30
N PRO A 540 18.85 -8.72 5.17
CA PRO A 540 17.59 -8.05 5.45
C PRO A 540 17.07 -7.37 4.18
N PRO A 541 15.81 -7.66 3.78
CA PRO A 541 15.22 -7.05 2.59
C PRO A 541 15.02 -5.55 2.78
N LEU A 542 15.01 -4.82 1.68
CA LEU A 542 14.59 -3.43 1.62
C LEU A 542 13.06 -3.40 1.58
N LEU A 543 12.43 -2.72 2.55
CA LEU A 543 10.98 -2.68 2.75
C LEU A 543 10.54 -1.24 3.02
N ASP A 544 9.28 -0.92 2.76
CA ASP A 544 8.64 0.31 3.25
C ASP A 544 7.56 0.03 4.31
N VAL A 545 7.16 -1.23 4.44
CA VAL A 545 6.28 -1.70 5.51
C VAL A 545 6.79 -2.99 6.14
N VAL A 546 6.67 -3.11 7.46
CA VAL A 546 7.13 -4.31 8.16
C VAL A 546 6.23 -4.65 9.34
N THR A 547 5.97 -5.95 9.53
CA THR A 547 5.27 -6.47 10.70
C THR A 547 6.09 -6.25 11.97
N VAL A 548 5.52 -5.59 12.97
CA VAL A 548 6.08 -5.44 14.31
C VAL A 548 5.43 -6.48 15.21
N PRO A 549 6.20 -7.42 15.79
CA PRO A 549 5.65 -8.43 16.69
C PRO A 549 4.96 -7.80 17.91
N TYR A 550 3.95 -8.46 18.45
CA TYR A 550 3.28 -8.02 19.66
C TYR A 550 4.13 -8.25 20.93
N ALA A 551 3.78 -7.54 22.01
CA ALA A 551 4.40 -7.70 23.32
C ALA A 551 4.05 -9.06 23.93
N TYR A 552 4.95 -9.58 24.76
CA TYR A 552 4.77 -10.86 25.45
C TYR A 552 5.20 -10.75 26.91
N VAL A 553 4.75 -11.67 27.74
CA VAL A 553 5.18 -11.77 29.13
C VAL A 553 6.28 -12.81 29.22
N ASP A 554 7.45 -12.44 29.75
CA ASP A 554 8.59 -13.34 29.90
C ASP A 554 8.43 -14.30 31.10
N SER A 555 9.42 -15.15 31.34
CA SER A 555 9.41 -16.13 32.44
C SER A 555 9.36 -15.51 33.83
N ASP A 556 9.79 -14.26 33.95
CA ASP A 556 9.78 -13.52 35.21
C ASP A 556 8.49 -12.74 35.44
N GLY A 557 7.53 -12.83 34.51
CA GLY A 557 6.25 -12.16 34.53
C GLY A 557 6.30 -10.70 34.11
N MET A 558 7.39 -10.27 33.45
CA MET A 558 7.55 -8.90 32.97
C MET A 558 7.05 -8.77 31.54
N LEU A 559 6.36 -7.67 31.25
CA LEU A 559 5.96 -7.32 29.89
C LEU A 559 7.19 -6.90 29.07
N VAL A 560 7.43 -7.62 27.99
CA VAL A 560 8.50 -7.36 27.05
C VAL A 560 7.88 -6.93 25.72
N PRO A 561 8.18 -5.73 25.24
CA PRO A 561 7.64 -5.30 23.95
C PRO A 561 8.18 -6.14 22.80
N GLY A 562 7.33 -6.40 21.81
CA GLY A 562 7.78 -6.86 20.51
C GLY A 562 8.70 -5.80 19.88
N ARG A 563 9.74 -6.23 19.16
CA ARG A 563 10.74 -5.30 18.64
C ARG A 563 11.16 -5.63 17.24
N ILE A 564 11.32 -4.59 16.45
CA ILE A 564 12.13 -4.63 15.23
C ILE A 564 13.22 -3.57 15.31
N LYS A 565 14.30 -3.79 14.57
CA LYS A 565 15.31 -2.78 14.33
C LYS A 565 15.43 -2.56 12.84
N VAL A 566 15.27 -1.32 12.43
CA VAL A 566 15.30 -0.93 11.02
C VAL A 566 16.41 0.09 10.77
N ARG A 567 17.05 0.03 9.62
CA ARG A 567 18.06 0.99 9.19
C ARG A 567 17.64 1.62 7.88
N MET A 568 17.70 2.96 7.82
CA MET A 568 17.24 3.77 6.71
C MET A 568 18.19 4.92 6.45
N HIS A 569 18.15 5.42 5.22
CA HIS A 569 18.82 6.64 4.81
C HIS A 569 17.77 7.67 4.42
N PHE A 570 18.00 8.93 4.76
CA PHE A 570 17.16 10.06 4.37
C PHE A 570 17.84 10.81 3.22
N PRO A 571 17.52 10.54 1.94
CA PRO A 571 18.13 11.23 0.82
C PRO A 571 17.80 12.73 0.83
N ALA A 572 18.67 13.52 0.23
CA ALA A 572 18.50 14.98 0.21
C ALA A 572 17.25 15.42 -0.54
N GLU A 573 16.84 14.64 -1.52
CA GLU A 573 15.67 14.84 -2.37
C GLU A 573 14.35 14.67 -1.61
N LEU A 574 14.37 13.95 -0.49
CA LEU A 574 13.19 13.68 0.35
C LEU A 574 13.07 14.64 1.55
N ALA A 575 13.77 15.79 1.51
CA ALA A 575 13.61 16.81 2.54
C ALA A 575 12.17 17.36 2.57
N GLY A 576 11.56 17.35 3.75
CA GLY A 576 10.17 17.75 3.97
C GLY A 576 9.52 16.93 5.09
N ASP A 577 8.21 16.94 5.13
CA ASP A 577 7.42 16.23 6.14
C ASP A 577 6.98 14.87 5.61
N ILE A 578 7.50 13.80 6.21
CA ILE A 578 7.24 12.41 5.88
C ILE A 578 6.33 11.82 6.96
N LEU A 579 5.29 11.12 6.59
CA LEU A 579 4.44 10.40 7.54
C LEU A 579 5.06 9.06 7.92
N VAL A 580 4.86 8.68 9.17
CA VAL A 580 5.13 7.37 9.72
C VAL A 580 3.90 6.94 10.49
N HIS A 581 3.35 5.78 10.15
CA HIS A 581 2.13 5.29 10.78
C HIS A 581 2.05 3.76 10.82
N CYS A 582 1.12 3.24 11.59
CA CYS A 582 0.69 1.86 11.45
C CYS A 582 -0.18 1.74 10.21
N HIS A 583 0.01 0.69 9.42
CA HIS A 583 -0.82 0.43 8.25
C HIS A 583 -1.90 -0.64 8.51
N LEU A 584 -2.24 -0.87 9.78
CA LEU A 584 -3.60 -1.20 10.14
C LEU A 584 -4.34 0.14 10.07
N VAL A 585 -5.24 0.28 9.10
CA VAL A 585 -5.71 1.62 8.68
C VAL A 585 -6.68 2.24 9.69
N ASP A 586 -7.37 1.41 10.49
CA ASP A 586 -8.14 1.87 11.63
C ASP A 586 -7.24 2.52 12.69
N HIS A 587 -6.06 1.95 12.97
CA HIS A 587 -5.07 2.55 13.88
C HIS A 587 -4.52 3.85 13.33
N GLU A 588 -4.27 3.92 12.01
CA GLU A 588 -3.86 5.14 11.31
C GLU A 588 -4.90 6.24 11.48
N ASP A 589 -6.15 5.97 11.11
CA ASP A 589 -7.26 6.93 11.20
C ASP A 589 -7.52 7.36 12.65
N ASN A 590 -7.23 6.51 13.63
CA ASN A 590 -7.34 6.79 15.06
C ASN A 590 -6.06 7.36 15.70
N GLY A 591 -5.04 7.70 14.90
CA GLY A 591 -3.90 8.51 15.33
C GLY A 591 -2.61 7.74 15.65
N MET A 592 -2.48 6.45 15.28
CA MET A 592 -1.20 5.74 15.36
C MET A 592 -0.24 6.23 14.27
N MET A 593 0.16 7.50 14.38
CA MET A 593 0.89 8.25 13.38
C MET A 593 1.83 9.27 14.00
N THR A 594 2.86 9.65 13.25
CA THR A 594 3.77 10.76 13.58
C THR A 594 4.38 11.34 12.30
N VAL A 595 4.90 12.55 12.38
CA VAL A 595 5.61 13.19 11.27
C VAL A 595 7.13 13.08 11.49
N VAL A 596 7.85 12.74 10.44
CA VAL A 596 9.31 12.91 10.38
C VAL A 596 9.61 14.12 9.52
N HIS A 597 10.05 15.19 10.18
CA HIS A 597 10.55 16.38 9.50
C HIS A 597 12.00 16.16 9.10
N VAL A 598 12.25 15.99 7.81
CA VAL A 598 13.60 15.81 7.25
C VAL A 598 14.16 17.18 6.90
N GLU A 599 15.06 17.69 7.75
CA GLU A 599 15.74 18.96 7.54
C GLU A 599 16.68 18.88 6.32
N PRO A 600 16.68 19.88 5.42
CA PRO A 600 17.58 19.89 4.27
C PRO A 600 19.07 19.86 4.70
N ALA A 601 19.90 19.19 3.93
CA ALA A 601 21.35 19.22 4.08
C ALA A 601 21.89 20.57 3.58
N GLY A 602 22.07 21.56 4.46
CA GLY A 602 22.61 22.87 4.11
C GLY A 602 21.58 24.02 4.15
N PRO A 603 21.94 25.23 3.69
CA PRO A 603 21.00 26.34 3.65
C PRO A 603 19.80 25.95 2.77
N LYS A 604 18.58 26.15 3.30
CA LYS A 604 17.32 25.82 2.60
C LYS A 604 17.44 26.24 1.13
N PRO A 605 17.26 25.31 0.15
CA PRO A 605 17.12 25.72 -1.22
C PRO A 605 15.97 26.72 -1.25
N VAL A 606 16.19 27.90 -1.80
CA VAL A 606 15.08 28.77 -2.18
C VAL A 606 14.35 28.00 -3.28
N GLN A 607 13.30 27.27 -2.93
CA GLN A 607 12.41 26.69 -3.91
C GLN A 607 11.90 27.86 -4.75
N LYS A 608 12.48 28.04 -5.92
CA LYS A 608 11.76 28.70 -6.98
C LYS A 608 10.61 27.75 -7.28
N ALA A 609 9.41 28.14 -6.82
CA ALA A 609 8.20 27.53 -7.30
C ALA A 609 8.26 27.69 -8.84
N GLU A 610 8.62 26.63 -9.55
CA GLU A 610 8.32 26.54 -10.96
C GLU A 610 6.80 26.46 -11.01
N LEU A 611 6.20 27.61 -11.32
CA LEU A 611 4.78 27.72 -11.54
C LEU A 611 4.41 26.71 -12.63
N VAL A 612 3.55 25.78 -12.30
CA VAL A 612 2.88 24.94 -13.30
C VAL A 612 2.36 25.88 -14.39
N PRO A 613 2.65 25.66 -15.68
CA PRO A 613 2.19 26.54 -16.75
C PRO A 613 0.68 26.74 -16.62
N GLY A 614 0.27 28.01 -16.43
CA GLY A 614 -1.15 28.38 -16.22
C GLY A 614 -1.48 28.87 -14.83
N LEU A 615 -0.59 28.75 -13.82
CA LEU A 615 -0.75 29.36 -12.51
C LEU A 615 0.07 30.67 -12.44
N THR A 616 -0.61 31.78 -12.38
CA THR A 616 0.02 33.08 -12.12
C THR A 616 0.10 33.33 -10.61
N PRO A 617 1.04 34.19 -10.13
CA PRO A 617 1.13 34.55 -8.71
C PRO A 617 -0.16 35.14 -8.12
N ASP A 618 -1.05 35.60 -8.96
CA ASP A 618 -2.36 36.20 -8.61
C ASP A 618 -3.53 35.21 -8.76
N SER A 619 -3.26 33.92 -9.00
CA SER A 619 -4.31 32.90 -8.98
C SER A 619 -4.94 32.85 -7.58
N PRO A 620 -6.27 32.82 -7.46
CA PRO A 620 -6.97 32.86 -6.18
C PRO A 620 -6.92 31.51 -5.44
N PHE A 621 -5.79 30.81 -5.49
CA PHE A 621 -5.60 29.56 -4.78
C PHE A 621 -5.13 29.86 -3.35
N PRO A 622 -5.91 29.60 -2.32
CA PRO A 622 -5.38 29.58 -0.97
C PRO A 622 -4.43 28.38 -0.85
N ILE A 623 -3.14 28.66 -0.93
CA ILE A 623 -2.14 27.72 -0.43
C ILE A 623 -2.43 27.61 1.07
N CYS A 624 -2.85 26.44 1.56
CA CYS A 624 -2.90 26.18 2.99
C CYS A 624 -1.47 26.28 3.52
N ARG A 625 -1.10 27.44 4.03
CA ARG A 625 0.20 27.65 4.71
C ARG A 625 0.03 27.17 6.15
N SER A 626 0.87 26.24 6.57
CA SER A 626 1.14 26.08 7.99
C SER A 626 1.50 27.47 8.58
N PRO A 627 0.90 27.86 9.71
CA PRO A 627 1.34 29.07 10.39
C PRO A 627 2.82 28.90 10.72
N ALA A 628 3.64 29.85 10.28
CA ALA A 628 5.02 29.95 10.69
C ALA A 628 5.03 29.99 12.23
N ALA A 629 5.79 29.09 12.85
CA ALA A 629 6.11 29.20 14.25
C ALA A 629 6.94 30.46 14.42
N ASP A 630 6.37 31.49 15.09
CA ASP A 630 7.12 32.56 15.71
C ASP A 630 7.76 32.05 17.02
#